data_e7fdf4062d762548d41155948d9486c4
#
_entry.id   e7fdf4062d762548d41155948d9486c4
#
_cell.length_a   1.000
_cell.length_b   1.000
_cell.length_c   1.000
_cell.angle_alpha   90.00
_cell.angle_beta   90.00
_cell.angle_gamma   90.00
#
_symmetry.space_group_name_H-M   'P 1'
#
loop_
_entity.id
_entity.type
_entity.pdbx_description
1 polymer ?
#
loop_
_entity_poly.entity_id
_entity_poly.type
_entity_poly.pdbx_seq_one_letter_code
_entity_poly.pdbx_strand_id
1 'polypeptide(L)'
;TDGAPRFFLKYEFLQPGGSFKSRGIGYLVKKSYEEARRDGGKSLAVFSSSGGNAGLAAAIAAQTFSINCTVVVPRTTKSRMVEKIRKTGAEVLVYGKHWGMADEYLREVVMKEVDVSKVVPLYVHPFDNPIIWQGHSTIVDEIVAQLKEENVSIDKVKAIVCSVGGGGLYNGIVKGLETHQLADRIPILAVETKGCDVLNKSLNSGKPVVLESLTSVASSLASPYISEKAFENARKYGSKSVLLEDSQVIETCLKFADDVGIVVEPACGASLYSCYHPELLPLCIGKELTEDDVIVVIACGGSAVTYEDLEYMKKELGN
;
A
#
# COMPACT_ATOMS: atom_id res chain seq x y z
N THR A 1 -4.12 -17.24 23.81
CA THR A 1 -3.14 -18.33 24.06
C THR A 1 -2.06 -17.78 24.96
N ASP A 2 -1.86 -18.41 26.12
CA ASP A 2 -0.79 -18.04 27.06
C ASP A 2 0.55 -18.08 26.32
N GLY A 3 1.31 -16.96 26.38
CA GLY A 3 2.63 -16.82 25.80
C GLY A 3 2.72 -16.22 24.39
N ALA A 4 1.60 -15.84 23.75
CA ALA A 4 1.63 -15.15 22.45
C ALA A 4 2.04 -13.67 22.62
N PRO A 5 2.74 -13.08 21.63
CA PRO A 5 3.10 -11.67 21.67
C PRO A 5 1.86 -10.77 21.57
N ARG A 6 2.00 -9.53 22.01
CA ARG A 6 0.96 -8.51 21.85
C ARG A 6 0.97 -7.96 20.41
N PHE A 7 -0.19 -7.82 19.82
CA PHE A 7 -0.36 -7.22 18.50
C PHE A 7 -0.85 -5.78 18.60
N PHE A 8 -0.14 -4.88 17.95
CA PHE A 8 -0.54 -3.49 17.76
C PHE A 8 -0.89 -3.28 16.30
N LEU A 9 -2.17 -2.98 16.01
CA LEU A 9 -2.65 -2.77 14.66
C LEU A 9 -2.58 -1.29 14.31
N LYS A 10 -1.81 -0.94 13.29
CA LYS A 10 -1.79 0.41 12.74
C LYS A 10 -2.88 0.55 11.70
N TYR A 11 -3.97 1.22 12.05
CA TYR A 11 -5.20 1.32 11.29
C TYR A 11 -5.11 2.36 10.16
N GLU A 12 -4.55 1.97 9.02
CA GLU A 12 -4.42 2.85 7.85
C GLU A 12 -5.73 2.99 7.05
N PHE A 13 -6.72 2.16 7.30
CA PHE A 13 -8.08 2.34 6.76
C PHE A 13 -8.80 3.58 7.33
N LEU A 14 -8.30 4.20 8.38
CA LEU A 14 -8.79 5.47 8.90
C LEU A 14 -8.29 6.68 8.10
N GLN A 15 -7.33 6.50 7.21
CA GLN A 15 -6.86 7.55 6.33
C GLN A 15 -7.94 7.96 5.31
N PRO A 16 -7.90 9.21 4.79
CA PRO A 16 -8.78 9.63 3.70
C PRO A 16 -8.76 8.63 2.54
N GLY A 17 -9.93 8.24 2.02
CA GLY A 17 -10.02 7.20 0.99
C GLY A 17 -9.86 5.77 1.50
N GLY A 18 -9.68 5.56 2.81
CA GLY A 18 -9.70 4.24 3.43
C GLY A 18 -8.42 3.43 3.28
N SER A 19 -7.27 4.04 2.99
CA SER A 19 -6.01 3.34 2.87
C SER A 19 -4.78 4.22 3.14
N PHE A 20 -3.64 3.58 3.45
CA PHE A 20 -2.34 4.22 3.63
C PHE A 20 -1.88 5.08 2.45
N LYS A 21 -2.43 4.85 1.25
CA LYS A 21 -2.07 5.58 0.03
C LYS A 21 -2.20 7.10 0.19
N SER A 22 -3.14 7.54 1.01
CA SER A 22 -3.36 8.97 1.29
C SER A 22 -2.14 9.66 1.90
N ARG A 23 -1.32 8.95 2.68
CA ARG A 23 -0.12 9.54 3.30
C ARG A 23 0.91 9.96 2.25
N GLY A 24 1.38 9.01 1.46
CA GLY A 24 2.43 9.26 0.48
C GLY A 24 1.96 10.11 -0.69
N ILE A 25 0.80 9.78 -1.25
CA ILE A 25 0.24 10.50 -2.39
C ILE A 25 -0.22 11.89 -1.98
N GLY A 26 -0.86 12.03 -0.80
CA GLY A 26 -1.23 13.32 -0.25
C GLY A 26 -0.01 14.23 -0.02
N TYR A 27 1.10 13.66 0.49
CA TYR A 27 2.34 14.39 0.68
C TYR A 27 2.96 14.83 -0.66
N LEU A 28 2.98 13.97 -1.67
CA LEU A 28 3.45 14.31 -3.02
C LEU A 28 2.65 15.46 -3.62
N VAL A 29 1.33 15.38 -3.58
CA VAL A 29 0.45 16.44 -4.13
C VAL A 29 0.63 17.75 -3.38
N LYS A 30 0.67 17.72 -2.04
CA LYS A 30 0.91 18.89 -1.20
C LYS A 30 2.23 19.58 -1.55
N LYS A 31 3.32 18.80 -1.60
CA LYS A 31 4.65 19.32 -1.88
C LYS A 31 4.71 19.96 -3.27
N SER A 32 4.18 19.28 -4.29
CA SER A 32 4.13 19.80 -5.65
C SER A 32 3.26 21.05 -5.78
N TYR A 33 2.17 21.12 -5.02
CA TYR A 33 1.31 22.32 -4.97
C TYR A 33 2.06 23.52 -4.38
N GLU A 34 2.78 23.32 -3.28
CA GLU A 34 3.57 24.37 -2.64
C GLU A 34 4.73 24.85 -3.54
N GLU A 35 5.34 23.92 -4.28
CA GLU A 35 6.40 24.23 -5.26
C GLU A 35 5.85 25.03 -6.45
N ALA A 36 4.77 24.59 -7.07
CA ALA A 36 4.14 25.27 -8.20
C ALA A 36 3.72 26.72 -7.87
N ARG A 37 3.28 26.96 -6.65
CA ARG A 37 2.93 28.32 -6.18
C ARG A 37 4.14 29.21 -5.99
N ARG A 38 5.30 28.65 -5.61
CA ARG A 38 6.55 29.43 -5.46
C ARG A 38 7.19 29.76 -6.79
N ASP A 39 7.08 28.88 -7.78
CA ASP A 39 7.76 28.95 -9.07
C ASP A 39 6.98 29.72 -10.16
N GLY A 40 6.37 30.86 -9.80
CA GLY A 40 5.77 31.77 -10.80
C GLY A 40 4.26 31.64 -10.99
N GLY A 41 3.56 31.01 -10.05
CA GLY A 41 2.09 31.04 -10.00
C GLY A 41 1.37 30.18 -11.05
N LYS A 42 2.05 29.17 -11.62
CA LYS A 42 1.39 28.16 -12.45
C LYS A 42 0.42 27.34 -11.62
N SER A 43 -0.68 26.93 -12.24
CA SER A 43 -1.59 25.96 -11.62
C SER A 43 -0.96 24.55 -11.66
N LEU A 44 -1.33 23.69 -10.69
CA LEU A 44 -0.99 22.28 -10.68
C LEU A 44 -2.15 21.47 -11.25
N ALA A 45 -1.88 20.41 -11.99
CA ALA A 45 -2.86 19.39 -12.35
C ALA A 45 -2.31 18.01 -12.02
N VAL A 46 -3.14 17.17 -11.40
CA VAL A 46 -2.80 15.83 -10.92
C VAL A 46 -3.25 14.78 -11.92
N PHE A 47 -2.36 13.84 -12.25
CA PHE A 47 -2.60 12.75 -13.18
C PHE A 47 -2.26 11.41 -12.55
N SER A 48 -3.17 10.44 -12.60
CA SER A 48 -2.97 9.08 -12.08
C SER A 48 -3.56 8.05 -13.02
N SER A 49 -2.94 6.87 -13.10
CA SER A 49 -3.41 5.75 -13.92
C SER A 49 -4.04 4.61 -13.11
N SER A 50 -4.23 4.79 -11.81
CA SER A 50 -4.75 3.75 -10.93
C SER A 50 -6.26 3.83 -10.76
N GLY A 51 -6.98 2.75 -11.07
CA GLY A 51 -8.40 2.58 -10.73
C GLY A 51 -8.67 2.10 -9.28
N GLY A 52 -7.62 1.97 -8.46
CA GLY A 52 -7.71 1.51 -7.08
C GLY A 52 -7.43 2.63 -6.06
N ASN A 53 -6.88 2.20 -4.91
CA ASN A 53 -6.63 3.09 -3.77
C ASN A 53 -5.66 4.25 -4.08
N ALA A 54 -4.70 4.05 -5.00
CA ALA A 54 -3.77 5.11 -5.38
C ALA A 54 -4.44 6.23 -6.19
N GLY A 55 -5.29 5.88 -7.17
CA GLY A 55 -6.06 6.87 -7.92
C GLY A 55 -7.07 7.61 -7.05
N LEU A 56 -7.73 6.90 -6.14
CA LEU A 56 -8.63 7.54 -5.17
C LEU A 56 -7.86 8.51 -4.24
N ALA A 57 -6.68 8.12 -3.76
CA ALA A 57 -5.86 8.99 -2.92
C ALA A 57 -5.37 10.24 -3.68
N ALA A 58 -4.99 10.09 -4.97
CA ALA A 58 -4.63 11.22 -5.83
C ALA A 58 -5.81 12.19 -6.03
N ALA A 59 -6.99 11.65 -6.29
CA ALA A 59 -8.21 12.43 -6.49
C ALA A 59 -8.63 13.17 -5.21
N ILE A 60 -8.58 12.52 -4.05
CA ILE A 60 -8.88 13.16 -2.74
C ILE A 60 -7.85 14.25 -2.42
N ALA A 61 -6.57 13.98 -2.64
CA ALA A 61 -5.52 14.98 -2.42
C ALA A 61 -5.72 16.20 -3.32
N ALA A 62 -6.03 16.00 -4.60
CA ALA A 62 -6.34 17.08 -5.53
C ALA A 62 -7.58 17.88 -5.09
N GLN A 63 -8.64 17.21 -4.65
CA GLN A 63 -9.84 17.85 -4.12
C GLN A 63 -9.52 18.73 -2.91
N THR A 64 -8.67 18.25 -1.99
CA THR A 64 -8.27 18.98 -0.76
C THR A 64 -7.62 20.34 -1.11
N PHE A 65 -6.86 20.40 -2.18
CA PHE A 65 -6.19 21.65 -2.63
C PHE A 65 -6.93 22.37 -3.74
N SER A 66 -8.13 21.92 -4.12
CA SER A 66 -8.92 22.46 -5.25
C SER A 66 -8.14 22.46 -6.56
N ILE A 67 -7.47 21.36 -6.86
CA ILE A 67 -6.63 21.14 -8.04
C ILE A 67 -7.37 20.20 -9.01
N ASN A 68 -7.24 20.45 -10.30
CA ASN A 68 -7.73 19.53 -11.32
C ASN A 68 -7.03 18.17 -11.24
N CYS A 69 -7.80 17.11 -11.34
CA CYS A 69 -7.32 15.74 -11.33
C CYS A 69 -7.93 14.94 -12.47
N THR A 70 -7.10 14.26 -13.23
CA THR A 70 -7.52 13.30 -14.26
C THR A 70 -6.96 11.92 -13.90
N VAL A 71 -7.86 10.93 -13.84
CA VAL A 71 -7.50 9.53 -13.55
C VAL A 71 -7.86 8.67 -14.76
N VAL A 72 -6.86 8.04 -15.38
CA VAL A 72 -7.09 7.07 -16.46
C VAL A 72 -7.11 5.67 -15.87
N VAL A 73 -8.18 4.93 -16.11
CA VAL A 73 -8.36 3.59 -15.54
C VAL A 73 -8.61 2.55 -16.62
N PRO A 74 -8.14 1.29 -16.45
CA PRO A 74 -8.46 0.23 -17.39
C PRO A 74 -9.94 -0.16 -17.32
N ARG A 75 -10.46 -0.77 -18.40
CA ARG A 75 -11.86 -1.23 -18.48
C ARG A 75 -12.24 -2.27 -17.45
N THR A 76 -11.25 -2.94 -16.84
CA THR A 76 -11.43 -3.91 -15.76
C THR A 76 -11.69 -3.28 -14.40
N THR A 77 -11.55 -1.95 -14.28
CA THR A 77 -11.82 -1.24 -13.02
C THR A 77 -13.29 -1.36 -12.62
N LYS A 78 -13.54 -1.77 -11.39
CA LYS A 78 -14.91 -1.89 -10.86
C LYS A 78 -15.64 -0.54 -10.94
N SER A 79 -16.88 -0.53 -11.43
CA SER A 79 -17.69 0.69 -11.61
C SER A 79 -17.79 1.53 -10.33
N ARG A 80 -17.93 0.86 -9.16
CA ARG A 80 -17.98 1.57 -7.87
C ARG A 80 -16.71 2.34 -7.54
N MET A 81 -15.53 1.89 -7.98
CA MET A 81 -14.29 2.64 -7.80
C MET A 81 -14.23 3.85 -8.74
N VAL A 82 -14.66 3.68 -9.98
CA VAL A 82 -14.81 4.79 -10.93
C VAL A 82 -15.72 5.86 -10.34
N GLU A 83 -16.86 5.47 -9.77
CA GLU A 83 -17.81 6.40 -9.13
C GLU A 83 -17.22 7.07 -7.88
N LYS A 84 -16.49 6.32 -7.04
CA LYS A 84 -15.81 6.89 -5.87
C LYS A 84 -14.82 7.98 -6.28
N ILE A 85 -14.03 7.73 -7.32
CA ILE A 85 -13.06 8.70 -7.85
C ILE A 85 -13.79 9.91 -8.43
N ARG A 86 -14.85 9.71 -9.24
CA ARG A 86 -15.65 10.82 -9.81
C ARG A 86 -16.31 11.69 -8.74
N LYS A 87 -16.75 11.10 -7.63
CA LYS A 87 -17.37 11.84 -6.51
C LYS A 87 -16.42 12.84 -5.83
N THR A 88 -15.10 12.71 -6.01
CA THR A 88 -14.13 13.71 -5.54
C THR A 88 -14.04 14.93 -6.45
N GLY A 89 -14.70 14.92 -7.62
CA GLY A 89 -14.59 15.94 -8.65
C GLY A 89 -13.50 15.65 -9.71
N ALA A 90 -12.82 14.51 -9.62
CA ALA A 90 -11.83 14.11 -10.61
C ALA A 90 -12.48 13.66 -11.91
N GLU A 91 -11.87 14.00 -13.03
CA GLU A 91 -12.19 13.42 -14.32
C GLU A 91 -11.69 11.97 -14.37
N VAL A 92 -12.53 11.04 -14.85
CA VAL A 92 -12.13 9.63 -15.00
C VAL A 92 -12.31 9.21 -16.46
N LEU A 93 -11.20 8.87 -17.09
CA LEU A 93 -11.13 8.32 -18.44
C LEU A 93 -10.93 6.81 -18.37
N VAL A 94 -11.71 6.05 -19.12
CA VAL A 94 -11.60 4.58 -19.17
C VAL A 94 -10.89 4.20 -20.46
N TYR A 95 -9.67 3.64 -20.33
CA TYR A 95 -8.86 3.27 -21.48
C TYR A 95 -8.04 1.99 -21.23
N GLY A 96 -7.96 1.15 -22.27
CA GLY A 96 -7.13 -0.06 -22.25
C GLY A 96 -7.73 -1.24 -21.49
N LYS A 97 -7.06 -2.39 -21.60
CA LYS A 97 -7.49 -3.65 -20.99
C LYS A 97 -6.86 -3.91 -19.63
N HIS A 98 -5.70 -3.31 -19.36
CA HIS A 98 -4.92 -3.47 -18.13
C HIS A 98 -4.22 -2.16 -17.78
N TRP A 99 -3.68 -2.09 -16.55
CA TRP A 99 -3.04 -0.90 -16.00
C TRP A 99 -1.97 -0.29 -16.92
N GLY A 100 -1.08 -1.10 -17.50
CA GLY A 100 -0.01 -0.60 -18.35
C GLY A 100 -0.51 0.19 -19.57
N MET A 101 -1.62 -0.24 -20.20
CA MET A 101 -2.23 0.51 -21.30
C MET A 101 -2.85 1.83 -20.84
N ALA A 102 -3.48 1.83 -19.66
CA ALA A 102 -4.04 3.06 -19.08
C ALA A 102 -2.93 4.05 -18.71
N ASP A 103 -1.83 3.56 -18.16
CA ASP A 103 -0.66 4.37 -17.78
C ASP A 103 0.05 4.97 -18.99
N GLU A 104 0.26 4.17 -20.02
CA GLU A 104 0.85 4.65 -21.28
C GLU A 104 -0.01 5.73 -21.92
N TYR A 105 -1.32 5.52 -22.02
CA TYR A 105 -2.25 6.51 -22.56
C TYR A 105 -2.27 7.79 -21.74
N LEU A 106 -2.25 7.69 -20.42
CA LEU A 106 -2.15 8.86 -19.54
C LEU A 106 -0.90 9.68 -19.85
N ARG A 107 0.28 9.04 -19.89
CA ARG A 107 1.55 9.75 -20.04
C ARG A 107 1.84 10.20 -21.47
N GLU A 108 1.48 9.38 -22.46
CA GLU A 108 1.86 9.65 -23.85
C GLU A 108 0.80 10.44 -24.62
N VAL A 109 -0.44 10.50 -24.14
CA VAL A 109 -1.53 11.23 -24.78
C VAL A 109 -2.05 12.34 -23.86
N VAL A 110 -2.71 11.97 -22.76
CA VAL A 110 -3.44 12.94 -21.93
C VAL A 110 -2.52 14.02 -21.34
N MET A 111 -1.37 13.64 -20.79
CA MET A 111 -0.46 14.61 -20.20
C MET A 111 0.27 15.48 -21.25
N LYS A 112 0.41 15.01 -22.49
CA LYS A 112 1.03 15.80 -23.57
C LYS A 112 0.13 16.90 -24.12
N GLU A 113 -1.17 16.84 -23.88
CA GLU A 113 -2.13 17.88 -24.24
C GLU A 113 -2.10 19.07 -23.25
N VAL A 114 -1.40 18.93 -22.12
CA VAL A 114 -1.35 19.98 -21.10
C VAL A 114 -0.49 21.16 -21.58
N ASP A 115 -1.04 22.38 -21.50
CA ASP A 115 -0.28 23.61 -21.73
C ASP A 115 0.68 23.86 -20.56
N VAL A 116 1.91 23.36 -20.68
CA VAL A 116 2.96 23.47 -19.64
C VAL A 116 3.44 24.89 -19.40
N SER A 117 3.03 25.86 -20.24
CA SER A 117 3.29 27.29 -19.98
C SER A 117 2.44 27.80 -18.81
N LYS A 118 1.27 27.20 -18.56
CA LYS A 118 0.28 27.61 -17.56
C LYS A 118 0.11 26.61 -16.41
N VAL A 119 0.33 25.32 -16.70
CA VAL A 119 0.02 24.21 -15.79
C VAL A 119 1.24 23.33 -15.58
N VAL A 120 1.53 22.97 -14.34
CA VAL A 120 2.51 21.93 -13.97
C VAL A 120 1.77 20.60 -13.94
N PRO A 121 2.04 19.65 -14.86
CA PRO A 121 1.43 18.33 -14.81
C PRO A 121 2.18 17.46 -13.80
N LEU A 122 1.48 16.99 -12.76
CA LEU A 122 2.00 16.07 -11.76
C LEU A 122 1.54 14.65 -12.07
N TYR A 123 2.46 13.79 -12.50
CA TYR A 123 2.22 12.35 -12.59
C TYR A 123 2.35 11.71 -11.22
N VAL A 124 1.31 10.99 -10.79
CA VAL A 124 1.28 10.26 -9.53
C VAL A 124 1.44 8.76 -9.80
N HIS A 125 2.68 8.29 -9.66
CA HIS A 125 2.97 6.85 -9.70
C HIS A 125 2.35 6.15 -8.47
N PRO A 126 1.77 4.94 -8.60
CA PRO A 126 1.06 4.29 -7.49
C PRO A 126 1.96 3.86 -6.31
N PHE A 127 3.29 3.77 -6.49
CA PHE A 127 4.20 3.31 -5.43
C PHE A 127 5.67 3.75 -5.59
N ASP A 128 6.17 3.98 -6.80
CA ASP A 128 7.61 4.16 -7.07
C ASP A 128 7.98 5.65 -7.19
N ASN A 129 8.04 6.32 -6.05
CA ASN A 129 8.45 7.71 -5.96
C ASN A 129 8.99 8.01 -4.55
N PRO A 130 10.23 8.56 -4.43
CA PRO A 130 10.84 8.86 -3.13
C PRO A 130 10.04 9.82 -2.24
N ILE A 131 9.27 10.74 -2.84
CA ILE A 131 8.41 11.67 -2.08
C ILE A 131 7.22 10.92 -1.51
N ILE A 132 6.65 9.96 -2.25
CA ILE A 132 5.59 9.07 -1.75
C ILE A 132 6.11 8.25 -0.56
N TRP A 133 7.31 7.67 -0.65
CA TRP A 133 7.91 6.92 0.46
C TRP A 133 8.14 7.80 1.69
N GLN A 134 8.53 9.06 1.50
CA GLN A 134 8.65 10.02 2.59
C GLN A 134 7.30 10.29 3.27
N GLY A 135 6.21 10.44 2.51
CA GLY A 135 4.88 10.57 3.10
C GLY A 135 4.45 9.30 3.85
N HIS A 136 4.75 8.10 3.32
CA HIS A 136 4.47 6.84 4.00
C HIS A 136 5.32 6.63 5.27
N SER A 137 6.52 7.23 5.37
CA SER A 137 7.39 7.09 6.54
C SER A 137 6.77 7.64 7.84
N THR A 138 5.81 8.54 7.73
CA THR A 138 5.05 9.07 8.87
C THR A 138 4.28 7.99 9.65
N ILE A 139 4.04 6.82 9.04
CA ILE A 139 3.49 5.66 9.75
C ILE A 139 4.39 5.28 10.93
N VAL A 140 5.71 5.28 10.73
CA VAL A 140 6.68 4.90 11.77
C VAL A 140 6.78 6.01 12.84
N ASP A 141 6.73 7.28 12.44
CA ASP A 141 6.70 8.40 13.38
C ASP A 141 5.53 8.25 14.36
N GLU A 142 4.35 7.94 13.83
CA GLU A 142 3.16 7.71 14.64
C GLU A 142 3.26 6.42 15.48
N ILE A 143 3.81 5.32 14.95
CA ILE A 143 4.01 4.08 15.73
C ILE A 143 4.89 4.37 16.95
N VAL A 144 6.01 5.07 16.77
CA VAL A 144 6.92 5.42 17.86
C VAL A 144 6.22 6.30 18.91
N ALA A 145 5.46 7.31 18.47
CA ALA A 145 4.72 8.19 19.36
C ALA A 145 3.62 7.44 20.12
N GLN A 146 2.81 6.64 19.42
CA GLN A 146 1.69 5.91 20.02
C GLN A 146 2.14 4.81 20.99
N LEU A 147 3.21 4.07 20.68
CA LEU A 147 3.78 3.12 21.63
C LEU A 147 4.25 3.81 22.93
N LYS A 148 4.83 5.01 22.81
CA LYS A 148 5.23 5.81 23.98
C LYS A 148 4.02 6.25 24.80
N GLU A 149 2.94 6.68 24.17
CA GLU A 149 1.67 7.04 24.83
C GLU A 149 1.08 5.86 25.60
N GLU A 150 1.18 4.65 25.03
CA GLU A 150 0.75 3.39 25.66
C GLU A 150 1.75 2.85 26.71
N ASN A 151 2.85 3.57 27.01
CA ASN A 151 3.93 3.14 27.90
C ASN A 151 4.58 1.83 27.46
N VAL A 152 4.65 1.58 26.16
CA VAL A 152 5.32 0.42 25.55
C VAL A 152 6.67 0.84 25.01
N SER A 153 7.74 0.21 25.51
CA SER A 153 9.09 0.46 24.97
C SER A 153 9.21 -0.02 23.54
N ILE A 154 9.82 0.79 22.69
CA ILE A 154 10.14 0.40 21.30
C ILE A 154 11.05 -0.85 21.24
N ASP A 155 11.82 -1.15 22.28
CA ASP A 155 12.67 -2.34 22.37
C ASP A 155 11.87 -3.65 22.47
N LYS A 156 10.59 -3.55 22.82
CA LYS A 156 9.65 -4.68 22.82
C LYS A 156 9.16 -5.04 21.42
N VAL A 157 9.28 -4.11 20.46
CA VAL A 157 8.86 -4.37 19.08
C VAL A 157 9.84 -5.33 18.41
N LYS A 158 9.35 -6.50 18.02
CA LYS A 158 10.17 -7.58 17.42
C LYS A 158 10.03 -7.68 15.91
N ALA A 159 8.95 -7.14 15.36
CA ALA A 159 8.76 -7.01 13.92
C ALA A 159 7.68 -5.99 13.58
N ILE A 160 7.76 -5.45 12.37
CA ILE A 160 6.64 -4.79 11.68
C ILE A 160 6.21 -5.70 10.54
N VAL A 161 4.91 -6.00 10.46
CA VAL A 161 4.32 -6.80 9.39
C VAL A 161 3.60 -5.88 8.43
N CYS A 162 3.94 -5.95 7.15
CA CYS A 162 3.23 -5.22 6.10
C CYS A 162 3.11 -6.04 4.82
N SER A 163 2.02 -5.85 4.10
CA SER A 163 1.85 -6.40 2.78
C SER A 163 2.65 -5.62 1.73
N VAL A 164 3.15 -6.33 0.72
CA VAL A 164 4.01 -5.78 -0.32
C VAL A 164 3.46 -6.10 -1.71
N GLY A 165 3.19 -5.04 -2.48
CA GLY A 165 2.98 -5.11 -3.92
C GLY A 165 4.21 -4.53 -4.63
N GLY A 166 4.11 -3.33 -5.20
CA GLY A 166 5.25 -2.64 -5.81
C GLY A 166 6.29 -2.07 -4.84
N GLY A 167 6.09 -2.17 -3.52
CA GLY A 167 7.08 -1.80 -2.50
C GLY A 167 6.99 -0.39 -1.95
N GLY A 168 5.97 0.41 -2.31
CA GLY A 168 5.85 1.80 -1.84
C GLY A 168 5.65 1.92 -0.32
N LEU A 169 4.76 1.13 0.26
CA LEU A 169 4.55 1.06 1.71
C LEU A 169 5.81 0.57 2.42
N TYR A 170 6.39 -0.50 1.92
CA TYR A 170 7.61 -1.10 2.43
C TYR A 170 8.76 -0.07 2.49
N ASN A 171 9.02 0.66 1.39
CA ASN A 171 10.02 1.72 1.35
C ASN A 171 9.74 2.84 2.36
N GLY A 172 8.47 3.20 2.54
CA GLY A 172 8.07 4.17 3.55
C GLY A 172 8.39 3.71 4.97
N ILE A 173 8.07 2.46 5.29
CA ILE A 173 8.39 1.88 6.61
C ILE A 173 9.91 1.83 6.83
N VAL A 174 10.68 1.34 5.85
CA VAL A 174 12.15 1.34 5.94
C VAL A 174 12.67 2.75 6.19
N LYS A 175 12.21 3.73 5.41
CA LYS A 175 12.63 5.13 5.56
C LYS A 175 12.31 5.69 6.95
N GLY A 176 11.14 5.37 7.49
CA GLY A 176 10.76 5.75 8.86
C GLY A 176 11.66 5.09 9.89
N LEU A 177 11.92 3.79 9.76
CA LEU A 177 12.83 3.07 10.65
C LEU A 177 14.27 3.61 10.57
N GLU A 178 14.76 3.97 9.38
CA GLU A 178 16.07 4.63 9.21
C GLU A 178 16.11 5.98 9.95
N THR A 179 15.06 6.79 9.83
CA THR A 179 14.94 8.09 10.51
C THR A 179 15.03 7.96 12.03
N HIS A 180 14.42 6.92 12.58
CA HIS A 180 14.45 6.62 14.01
C HIS A 180 15.62 5.72 14.46
N GLN A 181 16.57 5.39 13.56
CA GLN A 181 17.71 4.49 13.83
C GLN A 181 17.28 3.10 14.30
N LEU A 182 16.19 2.59 13.75
CA LEU A 182 15.56 1.31 14.12
C LEU A 182 15.67 0.25 13.01
N ALA A 183 16.13 0.61 11.82
CA ALA A 183 16.10 -0.26 10.64
C ALA A 183 16.93 -1.56 10.78
N ASP A 184 18.04 -1.50 11.53
CA ASP A 184 18.86 -2.67 11.84
C ASP A 184 18.35 -3.47 13.06
N ARG A 185 17.33 -2.97 13.76
CA ARG A 185 16.84 -3.53 15.03
C ARG A 185 15.47 -4.17 14.90
N ILE A 186 14.61 -3.60 14.07
CA ILE A 186 13.22 -4.05 13.89
C ILE A 186 13.09 -4.62 12.49
N PRO A 187 13.04 -5.94 12.31
CA PRO A 187 12.85 -6.57 11.03
C PRO A 187 11.44 -6.31 10.45
N ILE A 188 11.34 -6.29 9.14
CA ILE A 188 10.07 -6.20 8.45
C ILE A 188 9.72 -7.58 7.87
N LEU A 189 8.54 -8.09 8.22
CA LEU A 189 7.92 -9.20 7.55
C LEU A 189 7.11 -8.65 6.36
N ALA A 190 7.60 -8.92 5.16
CA ALA A 190 6.96 -8.55 3.91
C ALA A 190 6.00 -9.67 3.50
N VAL A 191 4.69 -9.41 3.52
CA VAL A 191 3.69 -10.43 3.20
C VAL A 191 3.17 -10.20 1.79
N GLU A 192 3.19 -11.25 1.00
CA GLU A 192 2.71 -11.28 -0.39
C GLU A 192 1.73 -12.44 -0.57
N THR A 193 1.03 -12.43 -1.68
CA THR A 193 0.14 -13.55 -2.08
C THR A 193 0.72 -14.28 -3.28
N LYS A 194 0.54 -15.59 -3.35
CA LYS A 194 0.93 -16.37 -4.54
C LYS A 194 0.24 -15.80 -5.78
N GLY A 195 1.01 -15.60 -6.83
CA GLY A 195 0.54 -14.93 -8.05
C GLY A 195 0.66 -13.40 -8.04
N CYS A 196 1.01 -12.78 -6.89
CA CYS A 196 1.43 -11.39 -6.75
C CYS A 196 2.65 -11.31 -5.82
N ASP A 197 3.68 -12.11 -6.09
CA ASP A 197 4.81 -12.45 -5.23
C ASP A 197 6.15 -11.93 -5.80
N VAL A 198 6.14 -10.73 -6.31
CA VAL A 198 7.26 -10.15 -7.06
C VAL A 198 8.51 -9.93 -6.21
N LEU A 199 8.36 -9.53 -4.93
CA LEU A 199 9.48 -9.36 -4.01
C LEU A 199 10.11 -10.73 -3.69
N ASN A 200 9.30 -11.73 -3.35
CA ASN A 200 9.76 -13.08 -3.05
C ASN A 200 10.56 -13.67 -4.21
N LYS A 201 10.02 -13.63 -5.42
CA LYS A 201 10.71 -14.10 -6.63
C LYS A 201 11.98 -13.32 -6.93
N SER A 202 11.98 -12.00 -6.70
CA SER A 202 13.17 -11.17 -6.86
C SER A 202 14.27 -11.53 -5.85
N LEU A 203 13.92 -11.74 -4.59
CA LEU A 203 14.87 -12.15 -3.56
C LEU A 203 15.47 -13.53 -3.86
N ASN A 204 14.64 -14.49 -4.27
CA ASN A 204 15.09 -15.85 -4.62
C ASN A 204 15.98 -15.88 -5.88
N SER A 205 15.75 -14.98 -6.84
CA SER A 205 16.57 -14.88 -8.06
C SER A 205 17.82 -14.02 -7.88
N GLY A 206 17.95 -13.31 -6.75
CA GLY A 206 19.05 -12.39 -6.49
C GLY A 206 19.03 -11.07 -7.29
N LYS A 207 17.99 -10.84 -8.08
CA LYS A 207 17.78 -9.64 -8.89
C LYS A 207 16.30 -9.33 -9.06
N PRO A 208 15.91 -8.06 -9.33
CA PRO A 208 14.53 -7.74 -9.65
C PRO A 208 14.01 -8.55 -10.83
N VAL A 209 12.79 -9.07 -10.69
CA VAL A 209 12.08 -9.80 -11.76
C VAL A 209 10.82 -9.05 -12.16
N VAL A 210 10.31 -9.36 -13.36
CA VAL A 210 9.01 -8.92 -13.84
C VAL A 210 8.10 -10.13 -13.94
N LEU A 211 6.90 -10.04 -13.35
CA LEU A 211 5.88 -11.08 -13.44
C LEU A 211 5.14 -10.97 -14.77
N GLU A 212 5.02 -12.06 -15.48
CA GLU A 212 4.28 -12.13 -16.75
C GLU A 212 2.77 -12.10 -16.54
N SER A 213 2.30 -12.60 -15.42
CA SER A 213 0.89 -12.64 -15.04
C SER A 213 0.69 -12.32 -13.55
N LEU A 214 -0.45 -11.75 -13.24
CA LEU A 214 -0.87 -11.39 -11.88
C LEU A 214 -2.20 -12.10 -11.63
N THR A 215 -2.18 -13.15 -10.82
CA THR A 215 -3.31 -14.11 -10.71
C THR A 215 -4.00 -14.10 -9.35
N SER A 216 -3.40 -13.46 -8.33
CA SER A 216 -4.00 -13.37 -7.00
C SER A 216 -5.24 -12.46 -6.96
N VAL A 217 -6.19 -12.78 -6.10
CA VAL A 217 -7.35 -11.93 -5.78
C VAL A 217 -6.96 -10.65 -5.04
N ALA A 218 -5.78 -10.59 -4.46
CA ALA A 218 -5.24 -9.40 -3.79
C ALA A 218 -4.79 -8.35 -4.82
N SER A 219 -5.74 -7.84 -5.61
CA SER A 219 -5.49 -6.92 -6.72
C SER A 219 -4.71 -5.66 -6.35
N SER A 220 -4.79 -5.21 -5.10
CA SER A 220 -3.99 -4.07 -4.60
C SER A 220 -2.52 -4.40 -4.38
N LEU A 221 -2.12 -5.69 -4.39
CA LEU A 221 -0.73 -6.15 -4.44
C LEU A 221 -0.26 -6.45 -5.87
N ALA A 222 -1.15 -6.39 -6.85
CA ALA A 222 -0.88 -6.76 -8.22
C ALA A 222 0.04 -5.72 -8.91
N SER A 223 1.34 -5.88 -8.68
CA SER A 223 2.38 -5.13 -9.38
C SER A 223 3.24 -6.11 -10.18
N PRO A 224 3.49 -5.83 -11.47
CA PRO A 224 4.33 -6.70 -12.28
C PRO A 224 5.81 -6.64 -11.88
N TYR A 225 6.23 -5.62 -11.18
CA TYR A 225 7.61 -5.44 -10.70
C TYR A 225 7.65 -4.84 -9.31
N ILE A 226 8.75 -5.08 -8.63
CA ILE A 226 9.10 -4.43 -7.36
C ILE A 226 9.95 -3.19 -7.64
N SER A 227 9.75 -2.10 -6.91
CA SER A 227 10.65 -0.95 -6.99
C SER A 227 12.08 -1.39 -6.67
N GLU A 228 13.05 -0.92 -7.44
CA GLU A 228 14.46 -1.27 -7.24
C GLU A 228 14.90 -0.96 -5.81
N LYS A 229 14.46 0.18 -5.28
CA LYS A 229 14.75 0.58 -3.89
C LYS A 229 14.17 -0.39 -2.87
N ALA A 230 12.99 -0.95 -3.09
CA ALA A 230 12.42 -1.93 -2.16
C ALA A 230 13.20 -3.25 -2.19
N PHE A 231 13.64 -3.68 -3.36
CA PHE A 231 14.52 -4.83 -3.49
C PHE A 231 15.87 -4.63 -2.77
N GLU A 232 16.53 -3.48 -2.99
CA GLU A 232 17.77 -3.12 -2.29
C GLU A 232 17.58 -3.11 -0.78
N ASN A 233 16.53 -2.46 -0.30
CA ASN A 233 16.21 -2.36 1.13
C ASN A 233 15.94 -3.75 1.73
N ALA A 234 15.21 -4.62 1.04
CA ALA A 234 14.92 -5.96 1.51
C ALA A 234 16.18 -6.80 1.67
N ARG A 235 17.13 -6.67 0.75
CA ARG A 235 18.44 -7.32 0.85
C ARG A 235 19.29 -6.72 1.97
N LYS A 236 19.36 -5.39 2.05
CA LYS A 236 20.16 -4.66 3.04
C LYS A 236 19.77 -5.03 4.48
N TYR A 237 18.46 -5.05 4.75
CA TYR A 237 17.93 -5.28 6.09
C TYR A 237 17.46 -6.73 6.34
N GLY A 238 17.70 -7.63 5.39
CA GLY A 238 17.37 -9.05 5.53
C GLY A 238 15.88 -9.31 5.74
N SER A 239 15.02 -8.51 5.12
CA SER A 239 13.56 -8.68 5.27
C SER A 239 13.11 -10.05 4.80
N LYS A 240 12.21 -10.65 5.56
CA LYS A 240 11.62 -11.96 5.23
C LYS A 240 10.37 -11.76 4.40
N SER A 241 10.27 -12.47 3.28
CA SER A 241 9.07 -12.56 2.48
C SER A 241 8.25 -13.77 2.92
N VAL A 242 6.97 -13.54 3.21
CA VAL A 242 5.99 -14.56 3.57
C VAL A 242 4.95 -14.64 2.46
N LEU A 243 4.73 -15.84 1.93
CA LEU A 243 3.73 -16.07 0.89
C LEU A 243 2.48 -16.73 1.46
N LEU A 244 1.33 -16.16 1.13
CA LEU A 244 0.03 -16.70 1.50
C LEU A 244 -0.76 -17.12 0.26
N GLU A 245 -1.66 -18.10 0.45
CA GLU A 245 -2.67 -18.45 -0.53
C GLU A 245 -3.82 -17.43 -0.51
N ASP A 246 -4.50 -17.27 -1.62
CA ASP A 246 -5.67 -16.39 -1.72
C ASP A 246 -6.77 -16.75 -0.73
N SER A 247 -7.02 -18.05 -0.47
CA SER A 247 -7.98 -18.53 0.52
C SER A 247 -7.66 -18.02 1.92
N GLN A 248 -6.38 -18.05 2.32
CA GLN A 248 -5.93 -17.61 3.64
C GLN A 248 -6.20 -16.11 3.85
N VAL A 249 -5.92 -15.28 2.84
CA VAL A 249 -6.14 -13.84 2.98
C VAL A 249 -7.61 -13.47 2.96
N ILE A 250 -8.45 -14.16 2.18
CA ILE A 250 -9.90 -13.94 2.17
C ILE A 250 -10.53 -14.35 3.51
N GLU A 251 -10.17 -15.51 4.03
CA GLU A 251 -10.66 -15.96 5.34
C GLU A 251 -10.26 -14.98 6.45
N THR A 252 -9.05 -14.46 6.39
CA THR A 252 -8.58 -13.42 7.31
C THR A 252 -9.43 -12.15 7.22
N CYS A 253 -9.74 -11.69 6.00
CA CYS A 253 -10.59 -10.50 5.80
C CYS A 253 -12.00 -10.70 6.38
N LEU A 254 -12.61 -11.85 6.13
CA LEU A 254 -13.94 -12.17 6.66
C LEU A 254 -13.92 -12.23 8.19
N LYS A 255 -12.94 -12.96 8.74
CA LYS A 255 -12.77 -13.05 10.19
C LYS A 255 -12.51 -11.69 10.84
N PHE A 256 -11.69 -10.86 10.23
CA PHE A 256 -11.43 -9.49 10.72
C PHE A 256 -12.70 -8.62 10.67
N ALA A 257 -13.51 -8.77 9.61
CA ALA A 257 -14.79 -8.07 9.52
C ALA A 257 -15.77 -8.52 10.61
N ASP A 258 -15.82 -9.81 10.92
CA ASP A 258 -16.67 -10.35 11.98
C ASP A 258 -16.20 -9.93 13.39
N ASP A 259 -14.88 -9.93 13.62
CA ASP A 259 -14.30 -9.60 14.94
C ASP A 259 -14.27 -8.07 15.23
N VAL A 260 -14.08 -7.23 14.20
CA VAL A 260 -13.79 -5.79 14.34
C VAL A 260 -14.90 -4.91 13.73
N GLY A 261 -15.74 -5.47 12.88
CA GLY A 261 -16.82 -4.74 12.19
C GLY A 261 -16.32 -3.89 11.02
N ILE A 262 -15.14 -4.17 10.47
CA ILE A 262 -14.50 -3.40 9.40
C ILE A 262 -14.11 -4.33 8.25
N VAL A 263 -14.57 -3.98 7.03
CA VAL A 263 -14.19 -4.69 5.81
C VAL A 263 -12.88 -4.13 5.28
N VAL A 264 -11.91 -5.00 5.02
CA VAL A 264 -10.62 -4.66 4.42
C VAL A 264 -10.38 -5.49 3.16
N GLU A 265 -9.47 -5.03 2.30
CA GLU A 265 -9.09 -5.75 1.08
C GLU A 265 -8.22 -6.99 1.37
N PRO A 266 -8.18 -7.99 0.47
CA PRO A 266 -7.27 -9.13 0.57
C PRO A 266 -5.80 -8.72 0.76
N ALA A 267 -5.37 -7.63 0.14
CA ALA A 267 -4.05 -7.04 0.37
C ALA A 267 -3.79 -6.69 1.86
N CYS A 268 -4.81 -6.21 2.56
CA CYS A 268 -4.75 -5.94 4.00
C CYS A 268 -4.87 -7.23 4.82
N GLY A 269 -5.70 -8.16 4.39
CA GLY A 269 -5.81 -9.50 4.99
C GLY A 269 -4.48 -10.22 5.03
N ALA A 270 -3.61 -10.00 4.04
CA ALA A 270 -2.28 -10.58 4.01
C ALA A 270 -1.44 -10.17 5.23
N SER A 271 -1.38 -8.89 5.60
CA SER A 271 -0.65 -8.46 6.80
C SER A 271 -1.35 -8.89 8.09
N LEU A 272 -2.69 -8.87 8.12
CA LEU A 272 -3.49 -9.26 9.29
C LEU A 272 -3.44 -10.76 9.59
N TYR A 273 -3.06 -11.59 8.62
CA TYR A 273 -2.98 -13.05 8.79
C TYR A 273 -2.13 -13.45 10.01
N SER A 274 -1.04 -12.76 10.26
CA SER A 274 -0.16 -13.01 11.41
C SER A 274 -0.84 -12.82 12.77
N CYS A 275 -1.90 -12.01 12.85
CA CYS A 275 -2.66 -11.80 14.09
C CYS A 275 -3.47 -13.04 14.46
N TYR A 276 -3.93 -13.79 13.46
CA TYR A 276 -4.71 -15.00 13.63
C TYR A 276 -3.86 -16.28 13.63
N HIS A 277 -2.62 -16.16 13.14
CA HIS A 277 -1.66 -17.26 12.99
C HIS A 277 -0.29 -16.85 13.57
N PRO A 278 -0.21 -16.58 14.90
CA PRO A 278 1.03 -16.13 15.54
C PRO A 278 2.15 -17.17 15.52
N GLU A 279 1.83 -18.44 15.30
CA GLU A 279 2.80 -19.55 15.16
C GLU A 279 3.77 -19.38 14.00
N LEU A 280 3.45 -18.52 13.02
CA LEU A 280 4.36 -18.22 11.91
C LEU A 280 5.48 -17.26 12.27
N LEU A 281 5.28 -16.43 13.30
CA LEU A 281 6.20 -15.35 13.65
C LEU A 281 7.57 -15.86 14.11
N PRO A 282 7.69 -16.85 15.01
CA PRO A 282 8.99 -17.40 15.42
C PRO A 282 9.78 -17.93 14.23
N LEU A 283 9.13 -18.60 13.28
CA LEU A 283 9.76 -19.15 12.08
C LEU A 283 10.33 -18.04 11.18
N CYS A 284 9.62 -16.92 11.08
CA CYS A 284 10.02 -15.78 10.25
C CYS A 284 11.08 -14.91 10.94
N ILE A 285 10.94 -14.67 12.26
CA ILE A 285 11.84 -13.80 13.03
C ILE A 285 13.10 -14.57 13.47
N GLY A 286 13.03 -15.90 13.53
CA GLY A 286 14.15 -16.75 13.94
C GLY A 286 14.40 -16.80 15.44
N LYS A 287 13.38 -16.48 16.25
CA LYS A 287 13.41 -16.58 17.72
C LYS A 287 12.01 -16.77 18.28
N GLU A 288 11.94 -17.38 19.46
CA GLU A 288 10.71 -17.46 20.25
C GLU A 288 10.26 -16.07 20.70
N LEU A 289 8.95 -15.88 20.77
CA LEU A 289 8.31 -14.68 21.25
C LEU A 289 7.58 -14.93 22.56
N THR A 290 7.49 -13.91 23.38
CA THR A 290 6.84 -13.94 24.69
C THR A 290 5.67 -12.96 24.72
N GLU A 291 4.82 -13.04 25.75
CA GLU A 291 3.71 -12.11 25.97
C GLU A 291 4.14 -10.64 26.16
N ASP A 292 5.41 -10.43 26.50
CA ASP A 292 6.02 -9.10 26.63
C ASP A 292 6.43 -8.49 25.28
N ASP A 293 6.59 -9.32 24.26
CA ASP A 293 7.00 -8.87 22.94
C ASP A 293 5.83 -8.24 22.16
N VAL A 294 6.16 -7.34 21.26
CA VAL A 294 5.19 -6.60 20.45
C VAL A 294 5.43 -6.86 18.98
N ILE A 295 4.38 -7.14 18.28
CA ILE A 295 4.33 -7.17 16.81
C ILE A 295 3.43 -6.03 16.33
N VAL A 296 3.97 -5.16 15.51
CA VAL A 296 3.19 -4.09 14.87
C VAL A 296 2.74 -4.58 13.50
N VAL A 297 1.44 -4.55 13.24
CA VAL A 297 0.86 -4.98 11.98
C VAL A 297 0.21 -3.78 11.28
N ILE A 298 0.60 -3.53 10.03
CA ILE A 298 0.02 -2.46 9.25
C ILE A 298 -1.28 -2.96 8.61
N ALA A 299 -2.40 -2.55 9.17
CA ALA A 299 -3.72 -2.75 8.57
C ALA A 299 -3.91 -1.71 7.45
N CYS A 300 -3.34 -2.00 6.28
CA CYS A 300 -3.17 -1.02 5.19
C CYS A 300 -4.48 -0.53 4.58
N GLY A 301 -5.60 -1.23 4.82
CA GLY A 301 -6.93 -0.83 4.42
C GLY A 301 -7.27 -1.22 2.99
N GLY A 302 -7.93 -0.29 2.31
CA GLY A 302 -8.44 -0.45 0.96
C GLY A 302 -9.96 -0.31 0.92
N SER A 303 -10.47 0.18 -0.19
CA SER A 303 -11.89 0.48 -0.36
C SER A 303 -12.51 -0.12 -1.62
N ALA A 304 -11.78 -1.03 -2.28
CA ALA A 304 -12.20 -1.63 -3.54
C ALA A 304 -13.04 -2.91 -3.39
N VAL A 305 -13.25 -3.42 -2.17
CA VAL A 305 -14.07 -4.62 -1.90
C VAL A 305 -15.19 -4.33 -0.92
N THR A 306 -16.25 -5.14 -0.99
CA THR A 306 -17.32 -5.22 0.00
C THR A 306 -17.26 -6.57 0.70
N TYR A 307 -18.07 -6.76 1.76
CA TYR A 307 -18.21 -8.07 2.41
C TYR A 307 -18.73 -9.13 1.43
N GLU A 308 -19.70 -8.77 0.61
CA GLU A 308 -20.25 -9.65 -0.45
C GLU A 308 -19.18 -10.08 -1.47
N ASP A 309 -18.28 -9.14 -1.85
CA ASP A 309 -17.17 -9.50 -2.74
C ASP A 309 -16.25 -10.56 -2.10
N LEU A 310 -15.96 -10.45 -0.79
CA LEU A 310 -15.13 -11.42 -0.08
C LEU A 310 -15.82 -12.80 0.01
N GLU A 311 -17.11 -12.82 0.29
CA GLU A 311 -17.89 -14.08 0.29
C GLU A 311 -17.92 -14.71 -1.10
N TYR A 312 -18.09 -13.91 -2.15
CA TYR A 312 -18.06 -14.40 -3.52
C TYR A 312 -16.68 -15.00 -3.87
N MET A 313 -15.58 -14.27 -3.56
CA MET A 313 -14.22 -14.77 -3.79
C MET A 313 -13.97 -16.09 -3.02
N LYS A 314 -14.47 -16.21 -1.78
CA LYS A 314 -14.35 -17.45 -1.00
C LYS A 314 -15.02 -18.62 -1.69
N LYS A 315 -16.21 -18.42 -2.24
CA LYS A 315 -16.95 -19.47 -2.98
C LYS A 315 -16.23 -19.91 -4.23
N GLU A 316 -15.69 -18.94 -5.01
CA GLU A 316 -14.97 -19.23 -6.25
C GLU A 316 -13.68 -20.04 -6.00
N LEU A 317 -12.98 -19.79 -4.89
CA LEU A 317 -11.77 -20.53 -4.54
C LEU A 317 -12.04 -21.89 -3.91
N GLY A 318 -13.24 -22.13 -3.41
CA GLY A 318 -13.64 -23.41 -2.83
C GLY A 318 -14.20 -24.43 -3.84
N ASN A 319 -14.37 -23.99 -5.10
CA ASN A 319 -14.77 -24.82 -6.23
C ASN A 319 -13.56 -25.20 -7.10
#